data_e09b144e15be2bb3751ea35ac7e323c7
#
_entry.id   e09b144e15be2bb3751ea35ac7e323c7
#
_cell.length_a   1.000
_cell.length_b   1.000
_cell.length_c   1.000
_cell.angle_alpha   90.00
_cell.angle_beta   90.00
_cell.angle_gamma   90.00
#
_symmetry.space_group_name_H-M   'P 1'
#
loop_
_entity.id
_entity.type
_entity.pdbx_description
1 polymer ?
#
loop_
_entity_poly.entity_id
_entity_poly.type
_entity_poly.pdbx_seq_one_letter_code
_entity_poly.pdbx_strand_id
1 'polypeptide(L)'
;TGTETGAVSWLQYAFRLMYLPIGLFGVSIATAVLPTVSRYTAERNDEAVRDTIAGGVSLMLMLNVPATVGLIVLAHPIVRVILERGRFTASDTAATAAALQFYALGLLAYSVVRIISPIFYALGRSRIPVTVSIVTVLVNAVLNIMLVRVLGFRGLALGTSIAALFNAGTLLILLRRQLHGLHEGRMISAFVRVAAAAGAMGLVAALFDQMLEARWPGGELLKQVVRLSITIGVSLVV
;
A
#
# COMPACT_ATOMS: atom_id res chain seq x y z
N THR A 1 -6.08 27.46 -15.10
CA THR A 1 -5.69 26.25 -14.34
C THR A 1 -6.48 26.26 -13.05
N GLY A 2 -7.75 25.73 -13.11
CA GLY A 2 -8.62 25.63 -11.95
C GLY A 2 -8.00 24.70 -10.91
N THR A 3 -7.57 25.26 -9.79
CA THR A 3 -7.40 24.51 -8.57
C THR A 3 -8.77 23.96 -8.22
N GLU A 4 -8.97 22.65 -8.46
CA GLU A 4 -10.21 21.99 -8.07
C GLU A 4 -10.37 22.19 -6.57
N THR A 5 -11.39 22.98 -6.20
CA THR A 5 -11.71 23.26 -4.80
C THR A 5 -12.03 21.94 -4.13
N GLY A 6 -11.14 21.48 -3.22
CA GLY A 6 -11.26 20.18 -2.56
C GLY A 6 -10.12 19.20 -2.81
N ALA A 7 -9.24 19.43 -3.79
CA ALA A 7 -8.17 18.48 -4.16
C ALA A 7 -7.29 18.06 -2.97
N VAL A 8 -6.93 19.00 -2.10
CA VAL A 8 -6.13 18.70 -0.90
C VAL A 8 -6.89 17.78 0.06
N SER A 9 -8.18 18.02 0.26
CA SER A 9 -9.02 17.18 1.12
C SER A 9 -9.18 15.77 0.56
N TRP A 10 -9.43 15.62 -0.75
CA TRP A 10 -9.55 14.33 -1.41
C TRP A 10 -8.26 13.52 -1.27
N LEU A 11 -7.11 14.14 -1.50
CA LEU A 11 -5.81 13.49 -1.32
C LEU A 11 -5.56 13.08 0.13
N GLN A 12 -5.91 13.93 1.11
CA GLN A 12 -5.76 13.61 2.52
C GLN A 12 -6.64 12.43 2.97
N TYR A 13 -7.90 12.41 2.56
CA TYR A 13 -8.80 11.30 2.88
C TYR A 13 -8.34 10.00 2.22
N ALA A 14 -7.98 10.04 0.95
CA ALA A 14 -7.44 8.89 0.24
C ALA A 14 -6.17 8.33 0.90
N PHE A 15 -5.24 9.20 1.29
CA PHE A 15 -4.01 8.82 1.97
C PHE A 15 -4.27 8.18 3.33
N ARG A 16 -5.22 8.72 4.11
CA ARG A 16 -5.63 8.13 5.41
C ARG A 16 -6.20 6.73 5.23
N LEU A 17 -7.05 6.50 4.23
CA LEU A 17 -7.62 5.18 3.95
C LEU A 17 -6.53 4.18 3.54
N MET A 18 -5.59 4.57 2.67
CA MET A 18 -4.45 3.74 2.31
C MET A 18 -3.57 3.39 3.54
N TYR A 19 -3.47 4.29 4.52
CA TYR A 19 -2.62 4.07 5.69
C TYR A 19 -3.18 3.05 6.69
N LEU A 20 -4.47 2.70 6.63
CA LEU A 20 -5.09 1.72 7.54
C LEU A 20 -4.43 0.34 7.46
N PRO A 21 -4.29 -0.30 6.28
CA PRO A 21 -3.57 -1.57 6.18
C PRO A 21 -2.10 -1.47 6.60
N ILE A 22 -1.41 -0.37 6.26
CA ILE A 22 -0.01 -0.15 6.64
C ILE A 22 0.14 -0.09 8.16
N GLY A 23 -0.74 0.64 8.84
CA GLY A 23 -0.73 0.75 10.29
C GLY A 23 -0.99 -0.59 10.98
N LEU A 24 -1.96 -1.35 10.47
CA LEU A 24 -2.34 -2.62 11.05
C LEU A 24 -1.29 -3.71 10.82
N PHE A 25 -0.86 -3.91 9.58
CA PHE A 25 0.01 -5.02 9.21
C PHE A 25 1.49 -4.63 9.19
N GLY A 26 1.83 -3.50 8.60
CA GLY A 26 3.22 -3.07 8.44
C GLY A 26 3.91 -2.80 9.79
N VAL A 27 3.23 -2.15 10.72
CA VAL A 27 3.79 -1.86 12.05
C VAL A 27 3.90 -3.14 12.87
N SER A 28 2.86 -3.99 12.89
CA SER A 28 2.86 -5.23 13.66
C SER A 28 3.97 -6.19 13.24
N ILE A 29 4.16 -6.35 11.93
CA ILE A 29 5.23 -7.21 11.42
C ILE A 29 6.61 -6.61 11.70
N ALA A 30 6.79 -5.31 11.51
CA ALA A 30 8.06 -4.64 11.78
C ALA A 30 8.48 -4.78 13.25
N THR A 31 7.53 -4.59 14.19
CA THR A 31 7.79 -4.74 15.63
C THR A 31 8.13 -6.18 16.04
N ALA A 32 7.59 -7.18 15.34
CA ALA A 32 7.90 -8.59 15.58
C ALA A 32 9.26 -9.01 14.98
N VAL A 33 9.60 -8.50 13.79
CA VAL A 33 10.83 -8.86 13.07
C VAL A 33 12.07 -8.19 13.66
N LEU A 34 11.97 -6.93 14.09
CA LEU A 34 13.12 -6.13 14.50
C LEU A 34 13.92 -6.72 15.69
N PRO A 35 13.31 -7.19 16.80
CA PRO A 35 14.07 -7.77 17.91
C PRO A 35 14.84 -9.03 17.49
N THR A 36 14.23 -9.87 16.65
CA THR A 36 14.83 -11.10 16.14
C THR A 36 16.03 -10.81 15.25
N VAL A 37 15.90 -9.84 14.32
CA VAL A 37 17.00 -9.38 13.48
C VAL A 37 18.13 -8.79 14.31
N SER A 38 17.81 -7.95 15.30
CA SER A 38 18.82 -7.34 16.19
C SER A 38 19.62 -8.40 16.96
N ARG A 39 18.95 -9.46 17.46
CA ARG A 39 19.60 -10.57 18.16
C ARG A 39 20.53 -11.33 17.23
N TYR A 40 20.06 -11.77 16.07
CA TYR A 40 20.92 -12.51 15.12
C TYR A 40 22.07 -11.67 14.57
N THR A 41 21.88 -10.36 14.45
CA THR A 41 22.98 -9.43 14.10
C THR A 41 24.05 -9.40 15.19
N ALA A 42 23.67 -9.38 16.48
CA ALA A 42 24.61 -9.46 17.60
C ALA A 42 25.34 -10.80 17.66
N GLU A 43 24.67 -11.88 17.30
CA GLU A 43 25.24 -13.24 17.21
C GLU A 43 26.09 -13.46 15.94
N ARG A 44 26.18 -12.46 15.04
CA ARG A 44 26.86 -12.54 13.72
C ARG A 44 26.35 -13.67 12.83
N ASN A 45 25.08 -14.01 12.96
CA ASN A 45 24.42 -15.05 12.17
C ASN A 45 23.67 -14.43 10.97
N ASP A 46 24.42 -14.11 9.92
CA ASP A 46 23.88 -13.43 8.73
C ASP A 46 22.82 -14.27 7.99
N GLU A 47 22.88 -15.59 8.08
CA GLU A 47 21.88 -16.46 7.45
C GLU A 47 20.53 -16.36 8.15
N ALA A 48 20.51 -16.43 9.48
CA ALA A 48 19.30 -16.24 10.27
C ALA A 48 18.71 -14.82 10.10
N VAL A 49 19.57 -13.81 9.94
CA VAL A 49 19.12 -12.44 9.59
C VAL A 49 18.39 -12.43 8.26
N ARG A 50 18.98 -13.02 7.21
CA ARG A 50 18.36 -13.11 5.86
C ARG A 50 17.04 -13.86 5.87
N ASP A 51 16.98 -14.99 6.55
CA ASP A 51 15.76 -15.80 6.69
C ASP A 51 14.66 -15.02 7.41
N THR A 52 14.98 -14.34 8.49
CA THR A 52 14.02 -13.54 9.26
C THR A 52 13.45 -12.38 8.42
N ILE A 53 14.31 -11.70 7.67
CA ILE A 53 13.89 -10.61 6.79
C ILE A 53 13.00 -11.15 5.66
N ALA A 54 13.42 -12.22 4.99
CA ALA A 54 12.64 -12.83 3.91
C ALA A 54 11.27 -13.32 4.40
N GLY A 55 11.21 -13.91 5.60
CA GLY A 55 9.96 -14.33 6.25
C GLY A 55 9.05 -13.13 6.55
N GLY A 56 9.58 -12.07 7.15
CA GLY A 56 8.84 -10.85 7.48
C GLY A 56 8.28 -10.15 6.24
N VAL A 57 9.10 -10.01 5.18
CA VAL A 57 8.67 -9.41 3.91
C VAL A 57 7.63 -10.30 3.23
N SER A 58 7.79 -11.62 3.23
CA SER A 58 6.81 -12.55 2.63
C SER A 58 5.46 -12.47 3.35
N LEU A 59 5.46 -12.44 4.68
CA LEU A 59 4.24 -12.27 5.47
C LEU A 59 3.57 -10.91 5.19
N MET A 60 4.35 -9.85 5.09
CA MET A 60 3.86 -8.52 4.75
C MET A 60 3.22 -8.51 3.36
N LEU A 61 3.85 -9.15 2.36
CA LEU A 61 3.30 -9.27 1.01
C LEU A 61 1.97 -10.04 1.03
N MET A 62 1.90 -11.14 1.79
CA MET A 62 0.70 -11.96 1.92
C MET A 62 -0.51 -11.15 2.42
N LEU A 63 -0.32 -10.18 3.30
CA LEU A 63 -1.39 -9.36 3.85
C LEU A 63 -1.67 -8.09 3.02
N ASN A 64 -0.62 -7.43 2.54
CA ASN A 64 -0.79 -6.14 1.88
C ASN A 64 -1.07 -6.23 0.37
N VAL A 65 -0.73 -7.33 -0.32
CA VAL A 65 -1.09 -7.50 -1.74
C VAL A 65 -2.61 -7.62 -1.91
N PRO A 66 -3.34 -8.49 -1.18
CA PRO A 66 -4.79 -8.51 -1.22
C PRO A 66 -5.43 -7.18 -0.80
N ALA A 67 -4.88 -6.53 0.25
CA ALA A 67 -5.35 -5.22 0.68
C ALA A 67 -5.19 -4.15 -0.42
N THR A 68 -4.06 -4.18 -1.15
CA THR A 68 -3.82 -3.29 -2.30
C THR A 68 -4.85 -3.49 -3.39
N VAL A 69 -5.07 -4.75 -3.80
CA VAL A 69 -6.07 -5.09 -4.82
C VAL A 69 -7.47 -4.70 -4.38
N GLY A 70 -7.83 -5.01 -3.12
CA GLY A 70 -9.12 -4.63 -2.54
C GLY A 70 -9.34 -3.11 -2.55
N LEU A 71 -8.32 -2.33 -2.15
CA LEU A 71 -8.39 -0.86 -2.18
C LEU A 71 -8.48 -0.29 -3.60
N ILE A 72 -7.86 -0.93 -4.60
CA ILE A 72 -7.98 -0.50 -6.01
C ILE A 72 -9.37 -0.80 -6.56
N VAL A 73 -9.84 -2.02 -6.37
CA VAL A 73 -11.11 -2.49 -6.95
C VAL A 73 -12.30 -1.86 -6.25
N LEU A 74 -12.28 -1.84 -4.91
CA LEU A 74 -13.38 -1.35 -4.08
C LEU A 74 -13.19 0.11 -3.61
N ALA A 75 -12.30 0.88 -4.25
CA ALA A 75 -12.04 2.28 -3.87
C ALA A 75 -13.32 3.11 -3.78
N HIS A 76 -14.17 3.03 -4.81
CA HIS A 76 -15.40 3.83 -4.88
C HIS A 76 -16.42 3.43 -3.79
N PRO A 77 -16.82 2.15 -3.63
CA PRO A 77 -17.73 1.76 -2.57
C PRO A 77 -17.18 1.98 -1.16
N ILE A 78 -15.86 1.81 -0.94
CA ILE A 78 -15.22 2.10 0.35
C ILE A 78 -15.33 3.59 0.70
N VAL A 79 -14.94 4.46 -0.22
CA VAL A 79 -14.99 5.92 -0.01
C VAL A 79 -16.44 6.37 0.19
N ARG A 80 -17.36 5.85 -0.61
CA ARG A 80 -18.79 6.15 -0.52
C ARG A 80 -19.35 5.82 0.85
N VAL A 81 -19.14 4.59 1.33
CA VAL A 81 -19.66 4.13 2.63
C VAL A 81 -19.09 4.93 3.79
N ILE A 82 -17.81 5.28 3.73
CA ILE A 82 -17.12 5.92 4.86
C ILE A 82 -17.32 7.44 4.87
N LEU A 83 -17.28 8.10 3.71
CA LEU A 83 -17.14 9.54 3.62
C LEU A 83 -18.35 10.27 3.01
N GLU A 84 -19.19 9.61 2.16
CA GLU A 84 -20.29 10.27 1.45
C GLU A 84 -21.44 10.63 2.39
N ARG A 85 -21.25 11.73 3.15
CA ARG A 85 -22.23 12.23 4.12
C ARG A 85 -22.19 13.74 4.21
N GLY A 86 -23.34 14.35 4.43
CA GLY A 86 -23.47 15.78 4.66
C GLY A 86 -22.96 16.61 3.46
N ARG A 87 -21.83 17.30 3.61
CA ARG A 87 -21.26 18.15 2.55
C ARG A 87 -20.36 17.38 1.57
N PHE A 88 -20.04 16.11 1.85
CA PHE A 88 -19.20 15.28 0.97
C PHE A 88 -20.10 14.64 -0.10
N THR A 89 -19.96 15.08 -1.31
CA THR A 89 -20.83 14.75 -2.44
C THR A 89 -20.32 13.52 -3.21
N ALA A 90 -21.15 13.00 -4.15
CA ALA A 90 -20.76 11.92 -5.04
C ALA A 90 -19.55 12.29 -5.94
N SER A 91 -19.39 13.57 -6.29
CA SER A 91 -18.22 14.04 -7.03
C SER A 91 -16.95 13.97 -6.18
N ASP A 92 -17.04 14.30 -4.88
CA ASP A 92 -15.92 14.17 -3.93
C ASP A 92 -15.56 12.70 -3.73
N THR A 93 -16.56 11.82 -3.68
CA THR A 93 -16.38 10.36 -3.63
C THR A 93 -15.59 9.86 -4.82
N ALA A 94 -15.98 10.24 -6.04
CA ALA A 94 -15.29 9.82 -7.26
C ALA A 94 -13.84 10.34 -7.31
N ALA A 95 -13.62 11.60 -6.92
CA ALA A 95 -12.29 12.21 -6.88
C ALA A 95 -11.38 11.53 -5.83
N THR A 96 -11.93 11.30 -4.61
CA THR A 96 -11.18 10.64 -3.52
C THR A 96 -10.89 9.17 -3.86
N ALA A 97 -11.83 8.45 -4.47
CA ALA A 97 -11.64 7.06 -4.89
C ALA A 97 -10.55 6.95 -5.97
N ALA A 98 -10.53 7.86 -6.94
CA ALA A 98 -9.47 7.91 -7.94
C ALA A 98 -8.09 8.18 -7.31
N ALA A 99 -8.00 9.10 -6.36
CA ALA A 99 -6.76 9.33 -5.61
C ALA A 99 -6.33 8.10 -4.80
N LEU A 100 -7.29 7.40 -4.17
CA LEU A 100 -7.04 6.19 -3.40
C LEU A 100 -6.49 5.06 -4.27
N GLN A 101 -7.00 4.88 -5.48
CA GLN A 101 -6.49 3.89 -6.43
C GLN A 101 -5.01 4.13 -6.75
N PHE A 102 -4.63 5.38 -7.02
CA PHE A 102 -3.23 5.71 -7.28
C PHE A 102 -2.34 5.56 -6.05
N TYR A 103 -2.81 5.95 -4.87
CA TYR A 103 -2.08 5.74 -3.63
C TYR A 103 -1.92 4.27 -3.26
N ALA A 104 -2.93 3.44 -3.54
CA ALA A 104 -2.87 2.01 -3.25
C ALA A 104 -1.72 1.29 -3.98
N LEU A 105 -1.29 1.77 -5.16
CA LEU A 105 -0.10 1.26 -5.83
C LEU A 105 1.17 1.41 -4.99
N GLY A 106 1.24 2.45 -4.15
CA GLY A 106 2.35 2.71 -3.24
C GLY A 106 2.28 1.93 -1.93
N LEU A 107 1.15 1.31 -1.58
CA LEU A 107 0.93 0.66 -0.29
C LEU A 107 1.98 -0.39 0.02
N LEU A 108 2.30 -1.26 -0.94
CA LEU A 108 3.32 -2.30 -0.80
C LEU A 108 4.70 -1.69 -0.51
N ALA A 109 5.05 -0.62 -1.23
CA ALA A 109 6.31 0.07 -1.05
C ALA A 109 6.44 0.70 0.34
N TYR A 110 5.41 1.38 0.81
CA TYR A 110 5.38 1.94 2.16
C TYR A 110 5.52 0.86 3.24
N SER A 111 4.87 -0.29 3.06
CA SER A 111 4.96 -1.42 3.99
C SER A 111 6.36 -2.03 4.01
N VAL A 112 7.00 -2.19 2.85
CA VAL A 112 8.39 -2.67 2.73
C VAL A 112 9.35 -1.72 3.45
N VAL A 113 9.23 -0.42 3.23
CA VAL A 113 10.07 0.60 3.89
C VAL A 113 9.94 0.53 5.41
N ARG A 114 8.73 0.28 5.93
CA ARG A 114 8.47 0.12 7.37
C ARG A 114 9.24 -1.03 8.01
N ILE A 115 9.49 -2.09 7.28
CA ILE A 115 10.28 -3.24 7.77
C ILE A 115 11.77 -2.99 7.57
N ILE A 116 12.17 -2.52 6.39
CA ILE A 116 13.58 -2.46 6.01
C ILE A 116 14.33 -1.32 6.68
N SER A 117 13.72 -0.14 6.85
CA SER A 117 14.40 0.99 7.48
C SER A 117 14.87 0.70 8.91
N PRO A 118 14.05 0.12 9.83
CA PRO A 118 14.53 -0.29 11.15
C PRO A 118 15.64 -1.35 11.12
N ILE A 119 15.64 -2.23 10.12
CA ILE A 119 16.70 -3.24 9.96
C ILE A 119 18.04 -2.56 9.70
N PHE A 120 18.09 -1.53 8.85
CA PHE A 120 19.33 -0.75 8.67
C PHE A 120 19.81 -0.10 9.96
N TYR A 121 18.88 0.34 10.83
CA TYR A 121 19.27 0.88 12.13
C TYR A 121 19.84 -0.20 13.04
N ALA A 122 19.27 -1.41 13.06
CA ALA A 122 19.79 -2.55 13.80
C ALA A 122 21.19 -2.99 13.29
N LEU A 123 21.46 -2.85 11.99
CA LEU A 123 22.76 -3.12 11.37
C LEU A 123 23.79 -1.98 11.58
N GLY A 124 23.45 -0.93 12.33
CA GLY A 124 24.32 0.24 12.54
C GLY A 124 24.52 1.12 11.30
N ARG A 125 23.66 1.00 10.30
CA ARG A 125 23.78 1.68 9.00
C ARG A 125 22.70 2.76 8.80
N SER A 126 22.44 3.56 9.84
CA SER A 126 21.37 4.57 9.85
C SER A 126 21.45 5.62 8.74
N ARG A 127 22.64 5.89 8.21
CA ARG A 127 22.84 6.86 7.11
C ARG A 127 22.18 6.43 5.81
N ILE A 128 22.03 5.12 5.55
CA ILE A 128 21.47 4.61 4.30
C ILE A 128 19.99 5.00 4.15
N PRO A 129 19.07 4.66 5.10
CA PRO A 129 17.68 5.05 4.96
C PRO A 129 17.49 6.58 4.90
N VAL A 130 18.29 7.34 5.63
CA VAL A 130 18.22 8.81 5.64
C VAL A 130 18.57 9.36 4.25
N THR A 131 19.69 8.92 3.67
CA THR A 131 20.13 9.37 2.35
C THR A 131 19.09 8.98 1.27
N VAL A 132 18.62 7.74 1.29
CA VAL A 132 17.59 7.26 0.34
C VAL A 132 16.31 8.07 0.49
N SER A 133 15.89 8.40 1.72
CA SER A 133 14.71 9.23 1.95
C SER A 133 14.87 10.64 1.41
N ILE A 134 16.01 11.27 1.56
CA ILE A 134 16.29 12.60 0.99
C ILE A 134 16.17 12.57 -0.54
N VAL A 135 16.82 11.58 -1.18
CA VAL A 135 16.73 11.41 -2.64
C VAL A 135 15.29 11.15 -3.07
N THR A 136 14.56 10.33 -2.31
CA THR A 136 13.14 10.04 -2.59
C THR A 136 12.28 11.30 -2.54
N VAL A 137 12.52 12.21 -1.59
CA VAL A 137 11.79 13.49 -1.51
C VAL A 137 12.05 14.33 -2.76
N LEU A 138 13.28 14.40 -3.23
CA LEU A 138 13.63 15.12 -4.46
C LEU A 138 12.94 14.48 -5.69
N VAL A 139 13.01 13.16 -5.82
CA VAL A 139 12.31 12.41 -6.88
C VAL A 139 10.80 12.68 -6.82
N ASN A 140 10.21 12.63 -5.63
CA ASN A 140 8.78 12.91 -5.44
C ASN A 140 8.42 14.33 -5.87
N ALA A 141 9.23 15.34 -5.50
CA ALA A 141 8.99 16.72 -5.89
C ALA A 141 9.01 16.89 -7.42
N VAL A 142 9.99 16.30 -8.10
CA VAL A 142 10.08 16.34 -9.57
C VAL A 142 8.88 15.64 -10.21
N LEU A 143 8.53 14.43 -9.76
CA LEU A 143 7.39 13.67 -10.25
C LEU A 143 6.07 14.44 -10.07
N ASN A 144 5.89 15.06 -8.91
CA ASN A 144 4.68 15.84 -8.63
C ASN A 144 4.54 17.04 -9.57
N ILE A 145 5.63 17.79 -9.83
CA ILE A 145 5.61 18.90 -10.78
C ILE A 145 5.28 18.44 -12.21
N MET A 146 5.82 17.29 -12.62
CA MET A 146 5.56 16.74 -13.95
C MET A 146 4.15 16.18 -14.07
N LEU A 147 3.73 15.34 -13.13
CA LEU A 147 2.47 14.61 -13.21
C LEU A 147 1.25 15.48 -12.92
N VAL A 148 1.37 16.52 -12.10
CA VAL A 148 0.25 17.44 -11.84
C VAL A 148 -0.19 18.19 -13.11
N ARG A 149 0.73 18.42 -14.03
CA ARG A 149 0.44 19.09 -15.32
C ARG A 149 -0.39 18.23 -16.27
N VAL A 150 -0.27 16.88 -16.16
CA VAL A 150 -0.91 15.92 -17.06
C VAL A 150 -2.16 15.31 -16.43
N LEU A 151 -2.10 14.96 -15.15
CA LEU A 151 -3.14 14.21 -14.43
C LEU A 151 -3.86 15.05 -13.34
N GLY A 152 -3.54 16.32 -13.21
CA GLY A 152 -4.09 17.15 -12.14
C GLY A 152 -3.73 16.59 -10.74
N PHE A 153 -4.67 16.68 -9.80
CA PHE A 153 -4.45 16.19 -8.42
C PHE A 153 -4.14 14.68 -8.35
N ARG A 154 -4.63 13.86 -9.30
CA ARG A 154 -4.34 12.42 -9.39
C ARG A 154 -2.85 12.17 -9.62
N GLY A 155 -2.18 13.07 -10.34
CA GLY A 155 -0.74 13.03 -10.57
C GLY A 155 0.08 13.12 -9.29
N LEU A 156 -0.39 13.86 -8.27
CA LEU A 156 0.26 13.93 -6.96
C LEU A 156 0.20 12.58 -6.22
N ALA A 157 -0.94 11.90 -6.28
CA ALA A 157 -1.08 10.57 -5.69
C ALA A 157 -0.18 9.55 -6.40
N LEU A 158 -0.15 9.55 -7.74
CA LEU A 158 0.70 8.67 -8.52
C LEU A 158 2.19 8.96 -8.30
N GLY A 159 2.60 10.22 -8.31
CA GLY A 159 3.98 10.64 -8.05
C GLY A 159 4.48 10.18 -6.69
N THR A 160 3.63 10.29 -5.68
CA THR A 160 3.93 9.82 -4.32
C THR A 160 4.10 8.29 -4.28
N SER A 161 3.28 7.54 -5.00
CA SER A 161 3.38 6.08 -5.08
C SER A 161 4.63 5.63 -5.84
N ILE A 162 4.97 6.27 -6.95
CA ILE A 162 6.21 6.00 -7.69
C ILE A 162 7.44 6.30 -6.83
N ALA A 163 7.45 7.42 -6.12
CA ALA A 163 8.55 7.76 -5.21
C ALA A 163 8.68 6.74 -4.07
N ALA A 164 7.57 6.23 -3.53
CA ALA A 164 7.58 5.17 -2.53
C ALA A 164 8.16 3.86 -3.09
N LEU A 165 7.80 3.47 -4.32
CA LEU A 165 8.36 2.32 -5.01
C LEU A 165 9.87 2.47 -5.25
N PHE A 166 10.31 3.66 -5.65
CA PHE A 166 11.74 3.99 -5.77
C PHE A 166 12.46 3.83 -4.43
N ASN A 167 11.90 4.36 -3.34
CA ASN A 167 12.47 4.24 -1.99
C ASN A 167 12.61 2.77 -1.57
N ALA A 168 11.51 2.01 -1.63
CA ALA A 168 11.49 0.60 -1.27
C ALA A 168 12.47 -0.23 -2.10
N GLY A 169 12.47 -0.04 -3.42
CA GLY A 169 13.36 -0.74 -4.33
C GLY A 169 14.83 -0.44 -4.05
N THR A 170 15.17 0.84 -3.84
CA THR A 170 16.54 1.25 -3.51
C THR A 170 16.98 0.66 -2.17
N LEU A 171 16.15 0.71 -1.13
CA LEU A 171 16.48 0.12 0.17
C LEU A 171 16.63 -1.40 0.07
N LEU A 172 15.78 -2.10 -0.68
CA LEU A 172 15.90 -3.54 -0.91
C LEU A 172 17.22 -3.90 -1.61
N ILE A 173 17.58 -3.17 -2.66
CA ILE A 173 18.84 -3.39 -3.40
C ILE A 173 20.05 -3.15 -2.49
N LEU A 174 20.04 -2.09 -1.69
CA LEU A 174 21.11 -1.79 -0.77
C LEU A 174 21.22 -2.83 0.35
N LEU A 175 20.09 -3.30 0.90
CA LEU A 175 20.05 -4.34 1.91
C LEU A 175 20.59 -5.68 1.36
N ARG A 176 20.17 -6.04 0.14
CA ARG A 176 20.69 -7.20 -0.58
C ARG A 176 22.22 -7.16 -0.71
N ARG A 177 22.76 -6.01 -1.12
CA ARG A 177 24.23 -5.83 -1.24
C ARG A 177 24.92 -5.96 0.10
N GLN A 178 24.32 -5.43 1.16
CA GLN A 178 24.89 -5.45 2.51
C GLN A 178 24.94 -6.87 3.10
N LEU A 179 23.93 -7.69 2.85
CA LEU A 179 23.81 -9.04 3.39
C LEU A 179 24.32 -10.12 2.40
N HIS A 180 24.97 -9.72 1.30
CA HIS A 180 25.48 -10.61 0.26
C HIS A 180 24.39 -11.57 -0.31
N GLY A 181 23.15 -11.07 -0.41
CA GLY A 181 21.96 -11.75 -0.90
C GLY A 181 20.81 -11.66 0.11
N LEU A 182 19.62 -11.81 -0.41
CA LEU A 182 18.38 -12.05 0.35
C LEU A 182 17.76 -13.28 -0.30
N HIS A 183 17.00 -14.08 0.41
CA HIS A 183 16.33 -15.26 -0.18
C HIS A 183 15.24 -14.84 -1.19
N GLU A 184 15.67 -14.21 -2.28
CA GLU A 184 14.83 -13.52 -3.28
C GLU A 184 13.85 -14.47 -3.94
N GLY A 185 14.28 -15.71 -4.24
CA GLY A 185 13.41 -16.71 -4.82
C GLY A 185 12.18 -17.01 -3.96
N ARG A 186 12.34 -17.02 -2.64
CA ARG A 186 11.23 -17.18 -1.69
C ARG A 186 10.29 -15.97 -1.73
N MET A 187 10.85 -14.74 -1.71
CA MET A 187 10.09 -13.50 -1.73
C MET A 187 9.31 -13.32 -3.04
N ILE A 188 9.96 -13.58 -4.19
CA ILE A 188 9.35 -13.48 -5.52
C ILE A 188 8.26 -14.55 -5.68
N SER A 189 8.55 -15.79 -5.28
CA SER A 189 7.57 -16.88 -5.33
C SER A 189 6.35 -16.58 -4.44
N ALA A 190 6.54 -16.05 -3.24
CA ALA A 190 5.47 -15.61 -2.37
C ALA A 190 4.66 -14.49 -3.04
N PHE A 191 5.34 -13.46 -3.58
CA PHE A 191 4.69 -12.36 -4.26
C PHE A 191 3.84 -12.82 -5.45
N VAL A 192 4.38 -13.66 -6.33
CA VAL A 192 3.65 -14.13 -7.53
C VAL A 192 2.41 -14.93 -7.15
N ARG A 193 2.54 -15.87 -6.18
CA ARG A 193 1.38 -16.66 -5.72
C ARG A 193 0.30 -15.79 -5.11
N VAL A 194 0.70 -14.88 -4.22
CA VAL A 194 -0.25 -13.99 -3.54
C VAL A 194 -0.86 -13.00 -4.52
N ALA A 195 -0.09 -12.49 -5.50
CA ALA A 195 -0.60 -11.58 -6.52
C ALA A 195 -1.62 -12.28 -7.44
N ALA A 196 -1.38 -13.54 -7.79
CA ALA A 196 -2.35 -14.33 -8.57
C ALA A 196 -3.66 -14.56 -7.80
N ALA A 197 -3.57 -14.97 -6.53
CA ALA A 197 -4.73 -15.13 -5.66
C ALA A 197 -5.48 -13.80 -5.42
N ALA A 198 -4.74 -12.72 -5.14
CA ALA A 198 -5.32 -11.40 -4.96
C ALA A 198 -5.97 -10.87 -6.24
N GLY A 199 -5.40 -11.18 -7.41
CA GLY A 199 -6.01 -10.87 -8.71
C GLY A 199 -7.35 -11.59 -8.90
N ALA A 200 -7.42 -12.89 -8.60
CA ALA A 200 -8.67 -13.65 -8.62
C ALA A 200 -9.69 -13.08 -7.62
N MET A 201 -9.27 -12.80 -6.39
CA MET A 201 -10.07 -12.13 -5.38
C MET A 201 -10.62 -10.78 -5.89
N GLY A 202 -9.77 -9.96 -6.51
CA GLY A 202 -10.16 -8.67 -7.06
C GLY A 202 -11.19 -8.77 -8.19
N LEU A 203 -11.06 -9.76 -9.08
CA LEU A 203 -12.03 -10.02 -10.13
C LEU A 203 -13.39 -10.43 -9.54
N VAL A 204 -13.40 -11.34 -8.57
CA VAL A 204 -14.63 -11.75 -7.87
C VAL A 204 -15.26 -10.54 -7.18
N ALA A 205 -14.47 -9.73 -6.48
CA ALA A 205 -14.95 -8.52 -5.82
C ALA A 205 -15.59 -7.54 -6.81
N ALA A 206 -14.94 -7.29 -7.96
CA ALA A 206 -15.45 -6.39 -8.99
C ALA A 206 -16.77 -6.88 -9.59
N LEU A 207 -16.84 -8.16 -9.95
CA LEU A 207 -18.05 -8.75 -10.53
C LEU A 207 -19.20 -8.75 -9.52
N PHE A 208 -18.91 -9.09 -8.27
CA PHE A 208 -19.94 -9.16 -7.21
C PHE A 208 -20.46 -7.76 -6.86
N ASP A 209 -19.59 -6.76 -6.80
CA ASP A 209 -20.00 -5.37 -6.57
C ASP A 209 -20.91 -4.86 -7.68
N GLN A 210 -20.57 -5.13 -8.96
CA GLN A 210 -21.40 -4.76 -10.11
C GLN A 210 -22.76 -5.48 -10.09
N MET A 211 -22.77 -6.78 -9.79
CA MET A 211 -24.02 -7.56 -9.70
C MET A 211 -24.94 -7.06 -8.57
N LEU A 212 -24.39 -6.74 -7.42
CA LEU A 212 -25.15 -6.22 -6.29
C LEU A 212 -25.66 -4.80 -6.56
N GLU A 213 -24.89 -3.97 -7.27
CA GLU A 213 -25.31 -2.63 -7.68
C GLU A 213 -26.50 -2.67 -8.63
N ALA A 214 -26.46 -3.60 -9.58
CA ALA A 214 -27.56 -3.80 -10.52
C ALA A 214 -28.83 -4.36 -9.86
N ARG A 215 -28.68 -5.20 -8.83
CA ARG A 215 -29.83 -5.87 -8.17
C ARG A 215 -30.42 -5.09 -7.00
N TRP A 216 -29.63 -4.27 -6.34
CA TRP A 216 -30.01 -3.43 -5.22
C TRP A 216 -29.55 -1.98 -5.42
N PRO A 217 -30.12 -1.26 -6.39
CA PRO A 217 -29.85 0.15 -6.56
C PRO A 217 -30.47 0.91 -5.37
N GLY A 218 -29.66 1.48 -4.51
CA GLY A 218 -30.19 2.25 -3.38
C GLY A 218 -29.13 3.03 -2.63
N GLY A 219 -29.46 4.31 -2.35
CA GLY A 219 -28.58 5.25 -1.64
C GLY A 219 -28.57 5.08 -0.11
N GLU A 220 -29.36 4.14 0.45
CA GLU A 220 -29.41 3.93 1.90
C GLU A 220 -28.08 3.37 2.42
N LEU A 221 -27.54 4.02 3.42
CA LEU A 221 -26.24 3.68 4.01
C LEU A 221 -26.16 2.21 4.45
N LEU A 222 -27.23 1.70 5.06
CA LEU A 222 -27.28 0.32 5.54
C LEU A 222 -27.11 -0.68 4.39
N LYS A 223 -27.78 -0.45 3.26
CA LYS A 223 -27.65 -1.30 2.07
C LYS A 223 -26.24 -1.27 1.49
N GLN A 224 -25.59 -0.10 1.48
CA GLN A 224 -24.22 0.04 1.02
C GLN A 224 -23.23 -0.68 1.93
N VAL A 225 -23.38 -0.57 3.26
CA VAL A 225 -22.54 -1.29 4.23
C VAL A 225 -22.71 -2.80 4.09
N VAL A 226 -23.94 -3.29 4.00
CA VAL A 226 -24.23 -4.72 3.82
C VAL A 226 -23.64 -5.22 2.50
N ARG A 227 -23.83 -4.49 1.40
CA ARG A 227 -23.27 -4.82 0.09
C ARG A 227 -21.74 -4.92 0.15
N LEU A 228 -21.06 -3.91 0.69
CA LEU A 228 -19.62 -3.90 0.82
C LEU A 228 -19.11 -5.06 1.69
N SER A 229 -19.79 -5.33 2.81
CA SER A 229 -19.43 -6.43 3.71
C SER A 229 -19.58 -7.80 3.05
N ILE A 230 -20.65 -8.02 2.28
CA ILE A 230 -20.84 -9.25 1.52
C ILE A 230 -19.78 -9.39 0.43
N THR A 231 -19.51 -8.32 -0.33
CA THR A 231 -18.48 -8.34 -1.38
C THR A 231 -17.09 -8.67 -0.81
N ILE A 232 -16.72 -8.06 0.30
CA ILE A 232 -15.45 -8.37 0.99
C ILE A 232 -15.47 -9.81 1.50
N GLY A 233 -16.55 -10.24 2.17
CA GLY A 233 -16.66 -11.60 2.71
C GLY A 233 -16.56 -12.68 1.64
N VAL A 234 -17.25 -12.53 0.52
CA VAL A 234 -17.16 -13.48 -0.61
C VAL A 234 -15.77 -13.48 -1.24
N SER A 235 -15.17 -12.31 -1.40
CA SER A 235 -13.83 -12.19 -2.01
C SER A 235 -12.70 -12.76 -1.14
N LEU A 236 -12.89 -12.88 0.19
CA LEU A 236 -11.91 -13.48 1.10
C LEU A 236 -11.96 -15.01 1.12
N VAL A 237 -13.02 -15.63 0.60
CA VAL A 237 -13.17 -17.10 0.54
C VAL A 237 -12.50 -17.69 -0.71
N VAL A 238 -12.21 -16.87 -1.71
CA VAL A 238 -11.51 -17.24 -2.96
C VAL A 238 -10.01 -17.09 -2.81
#